data_89d4af89bc3f3a99641a36d644c04708
#
_entry.id   89d4af89bc3f3a99641a36d644c04708
#
_cell.length_a   1.000
_cell.length_b   1.000
_cell.length_c   1.000
_cell.angle_alpha   90.00
_cell.angle_beta   90.00
_cell.angle_gamma   90.00
#
_symmetry.space_group_name_H-M   'P 1'
#
loop_
_entity.id
_entity.type
_entity.pdbx_description
1 polymer ?
#
loop_
_entity_poly.entity_id
_entity_poly.type
_entity_poly.pdbx_seq_one_letter_code
_entity_poly.pdbx_strand_id
1 'polypeptide(L)'
;MSKPGPTARSAITGSQGSEGITGGSVRGEADRRRALLQTGALQSAILRSANFSSIATDERGVIQVFNVGAQHMLGYAAADVINRVTPADISDPAEIVERARALSAEFDQPINPGFEALVFMAQRGIEDIYELTYLRRDGSRLPAAVSVTALRDAEDAIIGDLLIGTGNTARKRIEAEKAALNHQLSEMVQSNHRELSAWWSASGWSS
;
A
#
# COMPACT_ATOMS: atom_id res chain seq x y z
N MET A 1 43.25 42.61 78.45
CA MET A 1 42.67 41.93 79.64
C MET A 1 41.76 40.81 79.14
N SER A 2 42.16 39.65 79.52
CA SER A 2 41.53 38.41 79.89
C SER A 2 40.85 37.58 78.81
N LYS A 3 41.55 36.50 78.59
CA LYS A 3 41.04 35.13 78.25
C LYS A 3 39.97 34.67 79.28
N PRO A 4 39.20 33.52 79.09
CA PRO A 4 39.61 32.31 78.37
C PRO A 4 38.47 31.59 77.57
N GLY A 5 38.88 30.61 76.82
CA GLY A 5 38.07 29.54 76.33
C GLY A 5 37.62 28.53 77.44
N PRO A 6 37.18 27.32 77.28
CA PRO A 6 37.46 26.36 76.18
C PRO A 6 36.28 25.37 75.81
N THR A 7 36.63 24.32 75.12
CA THR A 7 36.16 22.92 75.06
C THR A 7 35.13 22.58 73.98
N ALA A 8 35.60 21.91 73.03
CA ALA A 8 35.69 20.49 72.67
C ALA A 8 34.42 19.64 72.91
N ARG A 9 33.91 19.00 71.86
CA ARG A 9 33.69 17.57 71.65
C ARG A 9 32.80 17.40 70.40
N SER A 10 33.36 16.82 69.49
CA SER A 10 33.41 15.38 69.20
C SER A 10 32.13 14.82 68.58
N ALA A 11 32.31 14.34 67.47
CA ALA A 11 31.96 13.02 66.93
C ALA A 11 30.67 12.95 66.11
N ILE A 12 30.84 12.41 65.04
CA ILE A 12 30.46 11.10 64.49
C ILE A 12 29.46 11.21 63.33
N THR A 13 30.00 10.85 62.20
CA THR A 13 29.47 9.83 61.29
C THR A 13 28.07 10.02 60.70
N GLY A 14 28.02 10.16 59.44
CA GLY A 14 26.83 9.96 58.62
C GLY A 14 27.21 9.93 57.15
N SER A 15 28.05 9.00 56.75
CA SER A 15 28.16 8.49 55.39
C SER A 15 26.86 7.79 55.07
N GLN A 16 26.05 8.36 54.18
CA GLN A 16 25.04 7.66 53.40
C GLN A 16 24.87 8.52 52.16
N GLY A 17 25.40 8.10 51.03
CA GLY A 17 24.84 7.06 50.20
C GLY A 17 24.35 7.76 48.98
N SER A 18 25.31 8.21 48.10
CA SER A 18 24.99 8.57 46.70
C SER A 18 24.91 7.28 45.89
N GLU A 19 23.86 6.51 46.12
CA GLU A 19 23.49 5.39 45.24
C GLU A 19 22.01 5.54 44.93
N GLY A 20 21.69 5.99 43.73
CA GLY A 20 20.26 5.98 43.30
C GLY A 20 19.91 6.73 42.02
N ILE A 21 20.87 7.36 41.31
CA ILE A 21 20.50 8.14 40.11
C ILE A 21 20.92 7.50 38.79
N THR A 22 21.70 6.44 38.78
CA THR A 22 22.20 5.78 37.55
C THR A 22 21.32 4.66 37.02
N GLY A 23 20.40 4.11 37.83
CA GLY A 23 19.55 2.99 37.42
C GLY A 23 18.37 3.38 36.52
N GLY A 24 17.87 4.61 36.61
CA GLY A 24 16.72 5.09 35.82
C GLY A 24 17.10 5.47 34.39
N SER A 25 18.28 6.04 34.20
CA SER A 25 18.77 6.48 32.90
C SER A 25 19.10 5.30 31.97
N VAL A 26 19.75 4.26 32.50
CA VAL A 26 20.16 3.08 31.72
C VAL A 26 18.94 2.24 31.28
N ARG A 27 17.90 2.12 32.12
CA ARG A 27 16.66 1.44 31.74
C ARG A 27 15.90 2.20 30.68
N GLY A 28 15.77 3.51 30.78
CA GLY A 28 15.10 4.35 29.79
C GLY A 28 15.80 4.34 28.42
N GLU A 29 17.12 4.25 28.42
CA GLU A 29 17.93 4.16 27.19
C GLU A 29 17.83 2.78 26.53
N ALA A 30 17.81 1.71 27.33
CA ALA A 30 17.58 0.35 26.86
C ALA A 30 16.17 0.18 26.27
N ASP A 31 15.16 0.75 26.93
CA ASP A 31 13.77 0.70 26.44
C ASP A 31 13.57 1.52 25.16
N ARG A 32 14.18 2.71 25.04
CA ARG A 32 14.20 3.48 23.78
C ARG A 32 14.89 2.72 22.66
N ARG A 33 16.02 2.11 22.93
CA ARG A 33 16.76 1.33 21.93
C ARG A 33 15.97 0.11 21.49
N ARG A 34 15.26 -0.57 22.43
CA ARG A 34 14.39 -1.70 22.13
C ARG A 34 13.20 -1.24 21.28
N ALA A 35 12.56 -0.12 21.59
CA ALA A 35 11.45 0.45 20.81
C ALA A 35 11.91 0.82 19.39
N LEU A 36 13.06 1.46 19.23
CA LEU A 36 13.63 1.77 17.92
C LEU A 36 13.95 0.52 17.09
N LEU A 37 14.51 -0.53 17.73
CA LEU A 37 14.77 -1.79 17.07
C LEU A 37 13.48 -2.53 16.65
N GLN A 38 12.44 -2.48 17.47
CA GLN A 38 11.13 -3.06 17.14
C GLN A 38 10.46 -2.31 16.00
N THR A 39 10.51 -0.99 15.99
CA THR A 39 9.97 -0.16 14.91
C THR A 39 10.70 -0.41 13.59
N GLY A 40 12.03 -0.48 13.63
CA GLY A 40 12.86 -0.80 12.45
C GLY A 40 12.63 -2.22 11.94
N ALA A 41 12.44 -3.20 12.83
CA ALA A 41 12.14 -4.58 12.46
C ALA A 41 10.77 -4.71 11.80
N LEU A 42 9.74 -4.00 12.30
CA LEU A 42 8.42 -3.97 11.72
C LEU A 42 8.42 -3.30 10.34
N GLN A 43 9.06 -2.14 10.20
CA GLN A 43 9.24 -1.48 8.90
C GLN A 43 9.96 -2.40 7.90
N SER A 44 11.03 -3.06 8.33
CA SER A 44 11.75 -4.02 7.50
C SER A 44 10.89 -5.22 7.11
N ALA A 45 10.02 -5.71 8.00
CA ALA A 45 9.12 -6.83 7.70
C ALA A 45 8.07 -6.42 6.64
N ILE A 46 7.51 -5.22 6.72
CA ILE A 46 6.57 -4.69 5.73
C ILE A 46 7.27 -4.55 4.37
N LEU A 47 8.46 -3.94 4.34
CA LEU A 47 9.25 -3.77 3.11
C LEU A 47 9.71 -5.10 2.51
N ARG A 48 9.85 -6.15 3.32
CA ARG A 48 10.23 -7.50 2.88
C ARG A 48 9.04 -8.40 2.58
N SER A 49 7.80 -7.95 2.76
CA SER A 49 6.64 -8.73 2.39
C SER A 49 6.66 -9.04 0.90
N ALA A 50 6.48 -10.33 0.56
CA ALA A 50 6.42 -10.80 -0.83
C ALA A 50 4.98 -10.89 -1.37
N ASN A 51 3.97 -10.70 -0.50
CA ASN A 51 2.57 -10.95 -0.84
C ASN A 51 1.87 -9.76 -1.51
N PHE A 52 2.47 -8.57 -1.42
CA PHE A 52 1.94 -7.35 -2.03
C PHE A 52 3.10 -6.46 -2.51
N SER A 53 2.85 -5.70 -3.56
CA SER A 53 3.76 -4.65 -3.96
C SER A 53 3.55 -3.42 -3.08
N SER A 54 4.64 -2.84 -2.57
CA SER A 54 4.65 -1.55 -1.89
C SER A 54 5.62 -0.63 -2.62
N ILE A 55 5.08 0.41 -3.22
CA ILE A 55 5.82 1.37 -4.04
C ILE A 55 5.55 2.75 -3.43
N ALA A 56 6.60 3.42 -2.95
CA ALA A 56 6.46 4.80 -2.49
C ALA A 56 7.23 5.73 -3.44
N THR A 57 6.66 6.92 -3.64
CA THR A 57 7.22 7.95 -4.51
C THR A 57 7.59 9.19 -3.72
N ASP A 58 8.33 10.08 -4.33
CA ASP A 58 8.44 11.47 -3.90
C ASP A 58 7.24 12.30 -4.45
N GLU A 59 7.24 13.59 -4.15
CA GLU A 59 6.21 14.55 -4.59
C GLU A 59 6.10 14.68 -6.12
N ARG A 60 7.15 14.30 -6.86
CA ARG A 60 7.19 14.31 -8.33
C ARG A 60 6.73 12.99 -8.95
N GLY A 61 6.40 12.01 -8.12
CA GLY A 61 6.00 10.69 -8.54
C GLY A 61 7.14 9.73 -8.84
N VAL A 62 8.40 10.12 -8.61
CA VAL A 62 9.55 9.24 -8.84
C VAL A 62 9.63 8.20 -7.73
N ILE A 63 9.73 6.93 -8.09
CA ILE A 63 9.80 5.81 -7.14
C ILE A 63 11.03 5.93 -6.23
N GLN A 64 10.81 5.97 -4.93
CA GLN A 64 11.83 6.01 -3.88
C GLN A 64 11.92 4.69 -3.11
N VAL A 65 10.81 3.96 -3.00
CA VAL A 65 10.74 2.65 -2.35
C VAL A 65 10.10 1.65 -3.30
N PHE A 66 10.72 0.49 -3.44
CA PHE A 66 10.24 -0.63 -4.23
C PHE A 66 10.53 -1.92 -3.46
N ASN A 67 9.51 -2.47 -2.78
CA ASN A 67 9.71 -3.57 -1.85
C ASN A 67 10.00 -4.92 -2.56
N VAL A 68 10.34 -5.93 -1.78
CA VAL A 68 10.59 -7.29 -2.30
C VAL A 68 9.37 -7.84 -3.04
N GLY A 69 8.16 -7.57 -2.54
CA GLY A 69 6.91 -7.99 -3.20
C GLY A 69 6.76 -7.36 -4.59
N ALA A 70 7.04 -6.07 -4.74
CA ALA A 70 7.03 -5.38 -6.03
C ALA A 70 8.06 -5.99 -7.01
N GLN A 71 9.29 -6.28 -6.52
CA GLN A 71 10.30 -6.92 -7.35
C GLN A 71 9.86 -8.30 -7.86
N HIS A 72 9.28 -9.13 -6.99
CA HIS A 72 8.79 -10.47 -7.37
C HIS A 72 7.59 -10.40 -8.30
N MET A 73 6.64 -9.50 -8.02
CA MET A 73 5.40 -9.39 -8.80
C MET A 73 5.66 -8.80 -10.18
N LEU A 74 6.55 -7.81 -10.29
CA LEU A 74 6.74 -7.03 -11.49
C LEU A 74 8.01 -7.41 -12.27
N GLY A 75 8.92 -8.15 -11.64
CA GLY A 75 10.14 -8.64 -12.28
C GLY A 75 11.24 -7.60 -12.48
N TYR A 76 11.05 -6.37 -11.97
CA TYR A 76 12.09 -5.35 -11.96
C TYR A 76 12.96 -5.46 -10.71
N ALA A 77 14.26 -5.23 -10.82
CA ALA A 77 15.09 -5.02 -9.65
C ALA A 77 14.85 -3.59 -9.11
N ALA A 78 14.89 -3.41 -7.79
CA ALA A 78 14.70 -2.10 -7.18
C ALA A 78 15.68 -1.03 -7.73
N ALA A 79 16.93 -1.43 -8.01
CA ALA A 79 17.94 -0.56 -8.59
C ALA A 79 17.62 -0.07 -10.02
N ASP A 80 16.75 -0.78 -10.75
CA ASP A 80 16.35 -0.41 -12.11
C ASP A 80 15.25 0.66 -12.12
N VAL A 81 14.47 0.78 -11.03
CA VAL A 81 13.28 1.65 -10.95
C VAL A 81 13.43 2.81 -9.97
N ILE A 82 14.13 2.62 -8.85
CA ILE A 82 14.31 3.67 -7.83
C ILE A 82 15.09 4.85 -8.41
N ASN A 83 14.58 6.07 -8.17
CA ASN A 83 15.10 7.35 -8.69
C ASN A 83 15.11 7.44 -10.23
N ARG A 84 14.31 6.63 -10.95
CA ARG A 84 14.38 6.58 -12.42
C ARG A 84 13.04 6.69 -13.11
N VAL A 85 12.03 6.02 -12.57
CA VAL A 85 10.71 5.90 -13.19
C VAL A 85 9.60 6.23 -12.21
N THR A 86 8.41 6.47 -12.72
CA THR A 86 7.17 6.64 -11.96
C THR A 86 6.35 5.35 -11.99
N PRO A 87 5.37 5.15 -11.11
CA PRO A 87 4.42 4.04 -11.22
C PRO A 87 3.65 4.01 -12.54
N ALA A 88 3.45 5.16 -13.18
CA ALA A 88 2.79 5.22 -14.48
C ALA A 88 3.60 4.54 -15.58
N ASP A 89 4.94 4.62 -15.54
CA ASP A 89 5.84 4.02 -16.55
C ASP A 89 5.83 2.48 -16.54
N ILE A 90 5.39 1.88 -15.41
CA ILE A 90 5.26 0.43 -15.23
C ILE A 90 3.80 -0.03 -15.19
N SER A 91 2.88 0.79 -15.70
CA SER A 91 1.45 0.53 -15.76
C SER A 91 0.93 0.61 -17.18
N ASP A 92 -0.26 0.05 -17.43
CA ASP A 92 -0.89 0.12 -18.76
C ASP A 92 -1.25 1.56 -19.13
N PRO A 93 -0.67 2.13 -20.19
CA PRO A 93 -0.92 3.51 -20.55
C PRO A 93 -2.37 3.75 -21.01
N ALA A 94 -3.05 2.76 -21.58
CA ALA A 94 -4.45 2.91 -22.01
C ALA A 94 -5.38 3.04 -20.81
N GLU A 95 -5.16 2.24 -19.75
CA GLU A 95 -5.93 2.32 -18.50
C GLU A 95 -5.69 3.66 -17.77
N ILE A 96 -4.46 4.18 -17.82
CA ILE A 96 -4.13 5.50 -17.22
C ILE A 96 -4.85 6.62 -17.98
N VAL A 97 -4.87 6.58 -19.30
CA VAL A 97 -5.58 7.57 -20.13
C VAL A 97 -7.08 7.54 -19.86
N GLU A 98 -7.67 6.35 -19.78
CA GLU A 98 -9.11 6.20 -19.47
C GLU A 98 -9.44 6.71 -18.07
N ARG A 99 -8.60 6.38 -17.07
CA ARG A 99 -8.75 6.89 -15.71
C ARG A 99 -8.67 8.42 -15.66
N ALA A 100 -7.69 9.03 -16.34
CA ALA A 100 -7.56 10.49 -16.41
C ALA A 100 -8.80 11.12 -17.02
N ARG A 101 -9.37 10.52 -18.07
CA ARG A 101 -10.61 10.98 -18.71
C ARG A 101 -11.80 10.88 -17.78
N ALA A 102 -11.98 9.75 -17.08
CA ALA A 102 -13.07 9.54 -16.15
C ALA A 102 -13.02 10.55 -15.01
N LEU A 103 -11.86 10.72 -14.38
CA LEU A 103 -11.64 11.70 -13.30
C LEU A 103 -11.84 13.14 -13.79
N SER A 104 -11.38 13.47 -15.01
CA SER A 104 -11.58 14.81 -15.59
C SER A 104 -13.06 15.12 -15.77
N ALA A 105 -13.86 14.14 -16.17
CA ALA A 105 -15.31 14.30 -16.33
C ALA A 105 -16.04 14.39 -14.98
N GLU A 106 -15.60 13.60 -14.00
CA GLU A 106 -16.22 13.57 -12.66
C GLU A 106 -15.97 14.87 -11.89
N PHE A 107 -14.75 15.43 -11.99
CA PHE A 107 -14.34 16.62 -11.24
C PHE A 107 -14.40 17.93 -12.03
N ASP A 108 -14.86 17.89 -13.27
CA ASP A 108 -14.95 19.05 -14.19
C ASP A 108 -13.66 19.85 -14.27
N GLN A 109 -12.53 19.15 -14.31
CA GLN A 109 -11.19 19.75 -14.45
C GLN A 109 -10.27 18.84 -15.26
N PRO A 110 -9.35 19.39 -16.06
CA PRO A 110 -8.40 18.59 -16.83
C PRO A 110 -7.41 17.89 -15.90
N ILE A 111 -7.31 16.56 -16.01
CA ILE A 111 -6.33 15.72 -15.30
C ILE A 111 -5.46 15.07 -16.36
N ASN A 112 -4.14 15.27 -16.26
CA ASN A 112 -3.21 14.73 -17.21
C ASN A 112 -3.08 13.20 -17.05
N PRO A 113 -3.05 12.45 -18.17
CA PRO A 113 -2.73 11.03 -18.10
C PRO A 113 -1.28 10.84 -17.67
N GLY A 114 -1.06 9.99 -16.68
CA GLY A 114 0.23 9.74 -16.08
C GLY A 114 0.13 9.53 -14.57
N PHE A 115 1.17 9.90 -13.86
CA PHE A 115 1.22 9.75 -12.40
C PHE A 115 0.09 10.53 -11.69
N GLU A 116 -0.24 11.74 -12.16
CA GLU A 116 -1.33 12.54 -11.61
C GLU A 116 -2.66 11.77 -11.54
N ALA A 117 -3.01 11.08 -12.61
CA ALA A 117 -4.25 10.28 -12.64
C ALA A 117 -4.25 9.14 -11.63
N LEU A 118 -3.11 8.61 -11.25
CA LEU A 118 -3.00 7.52 -10.28
C LEU A 118 -3.20 7.99 -8.84
N VAL A 119 -2.81 9.23 -8.50
CA VAL A 119 -2.78 9.74 -7.13
C VAL A 119 -3.80 10.82 -6.84
N PHE A 120 -4.55 11.25 -7.85
CA PHE A 120 -5.45 12.40 -7.81
C PHE A 120 -6.42 12.40 -6.62
N MET A 121 -7.05 11.26 -6.34
CA MET A 121 -8.00 11.11 -5.24
C MET A 121 -7.28 11.10 -3.88
N ALA A 122 -6.20 10.33 -3.78
CA ALA A 122 -5.43 10.19 -2.54
C ALA A 122 -4.85 11.52 -2.06
N GLN A 123 -4.36 12.35 -2.97
CA GLN A 123 -3.83 13.68 -2.65
C GLN A 123 -4.91 14.64 -2.13
N ARG A 124 -6.19 14.36 -2.40
CA ARG A 124 -7.36 15.07 -1.84
C ARG A 124 -7.87 14.47 -0.53
N GLY A 125 -7.17 13.46 0.01
CA GLY A 125 -7.55 12.77 1.24
C GLY A 125 -8.72 11.80 1.05
N ILE A 126 -9.02 11.41 -0.19
CA ILE A 126 -10.07 10.44 -0.51
C ILE A 126 -9.40 9.08 -0.69
N GLU A 127 -9.87 8.08 0.07
CA GLU A 127 -9.40 6.71 -0.09
C GLU A 127 -9.71 6.22 -1.50
N ASP A 128 -8.69 5.73 -2.19
CA ASP A 128 -8.79 5.33 -3.59
C ASP A 128 -8.23 3.92 -3.78
N ILE A 129 -9.13 3.02 -4.15
CA ILE A 129 -8.79 1.64 -4.49
C ILE A 129 -9.35 1.35 -5.88
N TYR A 130 -8.48 1.04 -6.82
CA TYR A 130 -8.86 0.78 -8.19
C TYR A 130 -8.09 -0.38 -8.80
N GLU A 131 -8.62 -0.92 -9.90
CA GLU A 131 -7.90 -1.92 -10.69
C GLU A 131 -6.94 -1.23 -11.66
N LEU A 132 -5.74 -1.75 -11.74
CA LEU A 132 -4.68 -1.29 -12.63
C LEU A 132 -3.88 -2.49 -13.14
N THR A 133 -3.56 -2.50 -14.41
CA THR A 133 -2.69 -3.52 -15.00
C THR A 133 -1.25 -3.02 -14.99
N TYR A 134 -0.40 -3.69 -14.22
CA TYR A 134 1.04 -3.48 -14.28
C TYR A 134 1.65 -4.18 -15.50
N LEU A 135 2.64 -3.54 -16.09
CA LEU A 135 3.51 -4.10 -17.13
C LEU A 135 4.76 -4.67 -16.47
N ARG A 136 4.96 -5.98 -16.55
CA ARG A 136 6.14 -6.62 -16.01
C ARG A 136 7.35 -6.41 -16.90
N ARG A 137 8.54 -6.61 -16.34
CA ARG A 137 9.80 -6.50 -17.10
C ARG A 137 9.87 -7.42 -18.31
N ASP A 138 9.22 -8.57 -18.27
CA ASP A 138 9.15 -9.54 -19.39
C ASP A 138 8.07 -9.19 -20.44
N GLY A 139 7.41 -8.05 -20.29
CA GLY A 139 6.31 -7.60 -21.14
C GLY A 139 4.96 -8.22 -20.82
N SER A 140 4.86 -9.13 -19.87
CA SER A 140 3.59 -9.70 -19.45
C SER A 140 2.77 -8.70 -18.61
N ARG A 141 1.45 -8.91 -18.58
CA ARG A 141 0.48 -8.03 -17.92
C ARG A 141 0.03 -8.64 -16.60
N LEU A 142 0.05 -7.85 -15.53
CA LEU A 142 -0.41 -8.26 -14.21
C LEU A 142 -1.56 -7.38 -13.74
N PRO A 143 -2.82 -7.83 -13.83
CA PRO A 143 -3.92 -7.14 -13.19
C PRO A 143 -3.75 -7.12 -11.67
N ALA A 144 -3.90 -5.95 -11.06
CA ALA A 144 -3.77 -5.74 -9.63
C ALA A 144 -4.88 -4.81 -9.11
N ALA A 145 -5.30 -5.01 -7.87
CA ALA A 145 -6.00 -4.00 -7.11
C ALA A 145 -4.96 -3.13 -6.41
N VAL A 146 -5.05 -1.82 -6.60
CA VAL A 146 -4.09 -0.84 -6.09
C VAL A 146 -4.80 0.11 -5.14
N SER A 147 -4.30 0.21 -3.92
CA SER A 147 -4.69 1.24 -2.95
C SER A 147 -3.62 2.32 -2.93
N VAL A 148 -4.05 3.58 -2.97
CA VAL A 148 -3.16 4.74 -2.98
C VAL A 148 -3.43 5.62 -1.76
N THR A 149 -2.35 6.06 -1.12
CA THR A 149 -2.39 6.96 0.05
C THR A 149 -1.32 8.03 -0.11
N ALA A 150 -1.71 9.30 0.04
CA ALA A 150 -0.74 10.39 0.08
C ALA A 150 0.06 10.36 1.39
N LEU A 151 1.37 10.49 1.28
CA LEU A 151 2.28 10.62 2.42
C LEU A 151 2.44 12.11 2.75
N ARG A 152 2.24 12.45 4.03
CA ARG A 152 2.31 13.82 4.51
C ARG A 152 3.36 13.98 5.60
N ASP A 153 3.96 15.12 5.66
CA ASP A 153 4.86 15.51 6.75
C ASP A 153 4.09 16.04 7.98
N ALA A 154 4.83 16.52 8.98
CA ALA A 154 4.26 17.05 10.22
C ALA A 154 3.46 18.36 10.02
N GLU A 155 3.70 19.05 8.94
CA GLU A 155 3.06 20.29 8.51
C GLU A 155 1.87 20.03 7.55
N ASP A 156 1.49 18.77 7.34
CA ASP A 156 0.43 18.28 6.43
C ASP A 156 0.73 18.49 4.93
N ALA A 157 1.97 18.82 4.58
CA ALA A 157 2.38 18.91 3.18
C ALA A 157 2.59 17.50 2.58
N ILE A 158 2.16 17.32 1.32
CA ILE A 158 2.36 16.04 0.61
C ILE A 158 3.84 15.93 0.26
N ILE A 159 4.48 14.85 0.73
CA ILE A 159 5.88 14.52 0.47
C ILE A 159 6.05 13.34 -0.49
N GLY A 160 4.95 12.75 -0.94
CA GLY A 160 4.92 11.63 -1.85
C GLY A 160 3.64 10.83 -1.74
N ASP A 161 3.62 9.68 -2.39
CA ASP A 161 2.47 8.77 -2.40
C ASP A 161 2.91 7.32 -2.18
N LEU A 162 2.10 6.54 -1.48
CA LEU A 162 2.28 5.11 -1.26
C LEU A 162 1.22 4.35 -2.04
N LEU A 163 1.66 3.47 -2.92
CA LEU A 163 0.82 2.56 -3.70
C LEU A 163 1.04 1.13 -3.20
N ILE A 164 -0.02 0.49 -2.74
CA ILE A 164 -0.01 -0.92 -2.34
C ILE A 164 -0.83 -1.70 -3.36
N GLY A 165 -0.17 -2.62 -4.07
CA GLY A 165 -0.78 -3.44 -5.10
C GLY A 165 -0.84 -4.91 -4.69
N THR A 166 -2.00 -5.54 -4.91
CA THR A 166 -2.18 -6.99 -4.77
C THR A 166 -2.54 -7.58 -6.12
N GLY A 167 -1.82 -8.64 -6.52
CA GLY A 167 -2.10 -9.32 -7.79
C GLY A 167 -3.51 -9.94 -7.78
N ASN A 168 -4.29 -9.62 -8.80
CA ASN A 168 -5.70 -10.02 -8.92
C ASN A 168 -5.90 -11.15 -9.96
N THR A 169 -4.82 -11.77 -10.42
CA THR A 169 -4.86 -12.76 -11.51
C THR A 169 -5.76 -13.96 -11.19
N ALA A 170 -5.68 -14.49 -9.97
CA ALA A 170 -6.50 -15.63 -9.56
C ALA A 170 -7.99 -15.27 -9.50
N ARG A 171 -8.32 -14.11 -8.95
CA ARG A 171 -9.69 -13.62 -8.87
C ARG A 171 -10.28 -13.36 -10.25
N LYS A 172 -9.55 -12.63 -11.12
CA LYS A 172 -10.01 -12.39 -12.51
C LYS A 172 -10.19 -13.66 -13.31
N ARG A 173 -9.35 -14.68 -13.09
CA ARG A 173 -9.50 -15.99 -13.72
C ARG A 173 -10.80 -16.68 -13.29
N ILE A 174 -11.10 -16.69 -11.99
CA ILE A 174 -12.35 -17.26 -11.46
C ILE A 174 -13.57 -16.49 -11.97
N GLU A 175 -13.51 -15.16 -12.00
CA GLU A 175 -14.60 -14.31 -12.50
C GLU A 175 -14.84 -14.53 -14.00
N ALA A 176 -13.80 -14.66 -14.81
CA ALA A 176 -13.89 -14.98 -16.23
C ALA A 176 -14.47 -16.39 -16.48
N GLU A 177 -14.04 -17.40 -15.72
CA GLU A 177 -14.56 -18.76 -15.79
C GLU A 177 -16.04 -18.82 -15.40
N LYS A 178 -16.42 -18.10 -14.34
CA LYS A 178 -17.82 -17.98 -13.92
C LYS A 178 -18.69 -17.27 -15.00
N ALA A 179 -18.18 -16.23 -15.62
CA ALA A 179 -18.89 -15.53 -16.69
C ALA A 179 -19.08 -16.43 -17.93
N ALA A 180 -18.04 -17.18 -18.32
CA ALA A 180 -18.13 -18.15 -19.41
C ALA A 180 -19.15 -19.25 -19.13
N LEU A 181 -19.16 -19.80 -17.91
CA LEU A 181 -20.12 -20.82 -17.50
C LEU A 181 -21.57 -20.29 -17.50
N ASN A 182 -21.78 -19.08 -17.01
CA ASN A 182 -23.09 -18.45 -17.02
C ASN A 182 -23.60 -18.21 -18.46
N HIS A 183 -22.71 -17.84 -19.37
CA HIS A 183 -23.05 -17.69 -20.79
C HIS A 183 -23.47 -19.01 -21.42
N GLN A 184 -22.72 -20.10 -21.18
CA GLN A 184 -23.07 -21.45 -21.65
C GLN A 184 -24.40 -21.94 -21.09
N LEU A 185 -24.65 -21.68 -19.79
CA LEU A 185 -25.93 -22.03 -19.16
C LEU A 185 -27.09 -21.27 -19.82
N SER A 186 -26.94 -19.99 -20.10
CA SER A 186 -27.96 -19.18 -20.77
C SER A 186 -28.26 -19.67 -22.18
N GLU A 187 -27.24 -20.02 -22.94
CA GLU A 187 -27.40 -20.61 -24.28
C GLU A 187 -28.13 -21.97 -24.24
N MET A 188 -27.78 -22.81 -23.28
CA MET A 188 -28.42 -24.13 -23.10
C MET A 188 -29.91 -23.99 -22.73
N VAL A 189 -30.23 -23.06 -21.80
CA VAL A 189 -31.63 -22.77 -21.42
C VAL A 189 -32.41 -22.24 -22.61
N GLN A 190 -31.86 -21.34 -23.42
CA GLN A 190 -32.51 -20.84 -24.62
C GLN A 190 -32.69 -21.91 -25.70
N SER A 191 -31.71 -22.82 -25.86
CA SER A 191 -31.84 -23.95 -26.79
C SER A 191 -32.94 -24.89 -26.35
N ASN A 192 -32.96 -25.31 -25.10
CA ASN A 192 -33.99 -26.17 -24.54
C ASN A 192 -35.40 -25.54 -24.67
N HIS A 193 -35.50 -24.24 -24.42
CA HIS A 193 -36.76 -23.52 -24.55
C HIS A 193 -37.28 -23.51 -26.02
N ARG A 194 -36.39 -23.33 -26.99
CA ARG A 194 -36.70 -23.41 -28.42
C ARG A 194 -37.14 -24.79 -28.82
N GLU A 195 -36.46 -25.83 -28.38
CA GLU A 195 -36.81 -27.22 -28.65
C GLU A 195 -38.16 -27.60 -28.06
N LEU A 196 -38.43 -27.23 -26.80
CA LEU A 196 -39.71 -27.43 -26.16
C LEU A 196 -40.84 -26.70 -26.90
N SER A 197 -40.63 -25.45 -27.30
CA SER A 197 -41.61 -24.66 -28.06
C SER A 197 -41.92 -25.28 -29.42
N ALA A 198 -40.88 -25.77 -30.12
CA ALA A 198 -41.05 -26.48 -31.39
C ALA A 198 -41.82 -27.79 -31.22
N TRP A 199 -41.51 -28.55 -30.16
CA TRP A 199 -42.22 -29.79 -29.84
C TRP A 199 -43.71 -29.54 -29.52
N TRP A 200 -44.03 -28.50 -28.71
CA TRP A 200 -45.42 -28.10 -28.41
C TRP A 200 -46.20 -27.71 -29.68
N SER A 201 -45.55 -26.93 -30.58
CA SER A 201 -46.17 -26.53 -31.84
C SER A 201 -46.43 -27.70 -32.78
N ALA A 202 -45.52 -28.70 -32.80
CA ALA A 202 -45.63 -29.90 -33.64
C ALA A 202 -46.65 -30.94 -33.10
N SER A 203 -46.89 -30.92 -31.77
CA SER A 203 -47.76 -31.91 -31.11
C SER A 203 -49.26 -31.62 -31.23
N GLY A 204 -49.68 -30.55 -31.90
CA GLY A 204 -51.08 -30.27 -32.27
C GLY A 204 -52.03 -30.01 -31.09
N TRP A 205 -51.54 -29.69 -29.91
CA TRP A 205 -52.36 -29.32 -28.77
C TRP A 205 -52.73 -27.84 -28.88
N SER A 206 -53.70 -27.54 -29.74
CA SER A 206 -54.41 -26.26 -29.72
C SER A 206 -55.60 -26.40 -28.78
N SER A 207 -55.74 -25.48 -27.82
CA SER A 207 -56.88 -25.34 -26.94
C SER A 207 -58.11 -24.93 -27.74
#